data_955e68a955dddabb1f1f9d0e26fc8dd2
#
_entry.id   955e68a955dddabb1f1f9d0e26fc8dd2
#
_cell.length_a   1.000
_cell.length_b   1.000
_cell.length_c   1.000
_cell.angle_alpha   90.00
_cell.angle_beta   90.00
_cell.angle_gamma   90.00
#
_symmetry.space_group_name_H-M   'P 1'
#
loop_
_entity.id
_entity.type
_entity.pdbx_description
1 polymer ?
#
loop_
_entity_poly.entity_id
_entity_poly.type
_entity_poly.pdbx_seq_one_letter_code
_entity_poly.pdbx_strand_id
1 'polypeptide(L)'
;MKKIVWLLMMVVMPMVANAAFSRNADLEDEDELLHRLDQYIARRDEFSSKKEKKLIRMKKKLNLTSGKRERLSLYNQIYREYYTYRYDSAMVYANRGLQLAEQLHNDYFINLNKINRAAVLSTGGFYSQAEDLLLSLKSEDISPKLMQYYYYTLTWVYNYWGAFCERSEFKEEMQDKKRLYLAKTLEYVGNKHSALYYYLSGELEYLLHRTDKKVLSWYQKALAASPINSRVHASAAYCIARYYQDNGQMDIYEKYLVKAAISDQICPLKENLALQELSTYLYNKDTKYAKRVSKYIYCSMEDAQFYNNRLRMVEISRILPLITETNHQQEIRQNRIITASLVVVSIVSLGFLTMMFFVFRINKRLAKSRREVKSQNTLLDELNQKLLNTNKRRETYMRLFMDISAVYIKKLDDYRKLVSRKIKAKQTADLLTAINSYKLAEEEASSFYNRFDKAFMDLYPNFVDEFNQLLLPEKQIVLPAPNSLTKELRIYALMRLGITDGQELATLLFYSTQTIYNYKTAIRKRAKDLTTFDAAINQLCNVIG
;
A
#
# COMPACT_ATOMS: atom_id res chain seq x y z
N MET A 1 18.28 -20.81 19.19
CA MET A 1 18.07 -21.90 18.20
C MET A 1 17.70 -21.45 16.78
N LYS A 2 16.86 -20.43 16.55
CA LYS A 2 16.51 -19.99 15.16
C LYS A 2 17.67 -19.38 14.35
N LYS A 3 18.67 -18.73 14.97
CA LYS A 3 19.84 -18.16 14.26
C LYS A 3 20.90 -19.21 13.85
N ILE A 4 20.96 -20.32 14.53
CA ILE A 4 21.93 -21.42 14.22
C ILE A 4 21.43 -22.25 13.03
N VAL A 5 20.11 -22.41 12.89
CA VAL A 5 19.49 -23.10 11.74
C VAL A 5 19.69 -22.30 10.43
N TRP A 6 19.67 -20.97 10.50
CA TRP A 6 19.92 -20.08 9.34
C TRP A 6 21.39 -20.12 8.88
N LEU A 7 22.34 -20.23 9.82
CA LEU A 7 23.77 -20.35 9.49
C LEU A 7 24.12 -21.72 8.89
N LEU A 8 23.47 -22.78 9.35
CA LEU A 8 23.63 -24.14 8.79
C LEU A 8 23.03 -24.27 7.39
N MET A 9 21.91 -23.60 7.09
CA MET A 9 21.36 -23.56 5.74
C MET A 9 22.23 -22.80 4.74
N MET A 10 22.98 -21.78 5.15
CA MET A 10 23.90 -21.05 4.25
C MET A 10 25.19 -21.80 3.91
N VAL A 11 25.60 -22.77 4.71
CA VAL A 11 26.86 -23.53 4.51
C VAL A 11 26.62 -24.83 3.74
N VAL A 12 25.44 -25.44 3.84
CA VAL A 12 25.15 -26.73 3.18
C VAL A 12 24.64 -26.57 1.75
N MET A 13 24.05 -25.42 1.37
CA MET A 13 23.53 -25.20 0.02
C MET A 13 24.57 -25.21 -1.12
N PRO A 14 25.84 -24.76 -0.97
CA PRO A 14 26.77 -24.80 -2.09
C PRO A 14 27.36 -26.17 -2.36
N MET A 15 27.31 -27.13 -1.43
CA MET A 15 27.86 -28.47 -1.65
C MET A 15 26.92 -29.45 -2.36
N VAL A 16 25.61 -29.27 -2.21
CA VAL A 16 24.62 -30.14 -2.87
C VAL A 16 24.36 -29.70 -4.31
N ALA A 17 24.60 -28.42 -4.67
CA ALA A 17 24.42 -27.92 -6.02
C ALA A 17 25.39 -28.49 -7.06
N ASN A 18 26.56 -28.94 -6.66
CA ASN A 18 27.58 -29.46 -7.60
C ASN A 18 27.36 -30.92 -8.04
N ALA A 19 26.59 -31.73 -7.30
CA ALA A 19 26.37 -33.13 -7.63
C ALA A 19 25.14 -33.39 -8.50
N ALA A 20 24.18 -32.44 -8.52
CA ALA A 20 22.91 -32.59 -9.25
C ALA A 20 22.96 -32.14 -10.72
N PHE A 21 24.01 -31.42 -11.12
CA PHE A 21 24.10 -30.80 -12.45
C PHE A 21 24.25 -31.78 -13.62
N SER A 22 24.61 -33.03 -13.34
CA SER A 22 24.99 -34.00 -14.40
C SER A 22 23.90 -35.04 -14.75
N ARG A 23 22.79 -35.15 -14.03
CA ARG A 23 21.93 -36.34 -14.17
C ARG A 23 20.54 -36.17 -14.82
N ASN A 24 19.98 -34.97 -14.93
CA ASN A 24 18.64 -34.81 -15.55
C ASN A 24 18.52 -33.50 -16.35
N ALA A 25 19.28 -33.39 -17.43
CA ALA A 25 19.23 -32.22 -18.31
C ALA A 25 17.85 -32.03 -19.01
N ASP A 26 17.13 -33.11 -19.18
CA ASP A 26 15.86 -33.11 -19.94
C ASP A 26 14.64 -32.75 -19.07
N LEU A 27 14.78 -32.69 -17.74
CA LEU A 27 13.69 -32.43 -16.79
C LEU A 27 13.75 -31.06 -16.10
N GLU A 28 14.81 -30.28 -16.31
CA GLU A 28 14.90 -28.93 -15.70
C GLU A 28 13.95 -27.96 -16.41
N ASP A 29 13.19 -27.20 -15.63
CA ASP A 29 12.31 -26.13 -16.13
C ASP A 29 13.14 -25.00 -16.76
N GLU A 30 12.68 -24.51 -17.91
CA GLU A 30 13.31 -23.43 -18.68
C GLU A 30 13.46 -22.14 -17.84
N ASP A 31 12.39 -21.74 -17.14
CA ASP A 31 12.41 -20.53 -16.33
C ASP A 31 13.34 -20.64 -15.12
N GLU A 32 13.50 -21.84 -14.57
CA GLU A 32 14.46 -22.10 -13.49
C GLU A 32 15.91 -21.97 -13.98
N LEU A 33 16.23 -22.51 -15.16
CA LEU A 33 17.56 -22.38 -15.78
C LEU A 33 17.91 -20.93 -16.09
N LEU A 34 16.97 -20.17 -16.66
CA LEU A 34 17.16 -18.73 -16.92
C LEU A 34 17.35 -17.94 -15.61
N HIS A 35 16.58 -18.29 -14.56
CA HIS A 35 16.75 -17.67 -13.26
C HIS A 35 18.12 -17.95 -12.65
N ARG A 36 18.62 -19.18 -12.78
CA ARG A 36 20.00 -19.53 -12.36
C ARG A 36 21.05 -18.74 -13.14
N LEU A 37 20.89 -18.58 -14.45
CA LEU A 37 21.78 -17.73 -15.25
C LEU A 37 21.76 -16.27 -14.74
N ASP A 38 20.58 -15.73 -14.46
CA ASP A 38 20.44 -14.38 -13.89
C ASP A 38 21.20 -14.21 -12.58
N GLN A 39 21.20 -15.25 -11.71
CA GLN A 39 21.98 -15.26 -10.46
C GLN A 39 23.49 -15.30 -10.72
N TYR A 40 23.96 -16.10 -11.69
CA TYR A 40 25.39 -16.15 -12.03
C TYR A 40 25.87 -14.84 -12.67
N ILE A 41 25.07 -14.23 -13.52
CA ILE A 41 25.36 -12.91 -14.10
C ILE A 41 25.44 -11.83 -12.98
N ALA A 42 24.55 -11.87 -12.00
CA ALA A 42 24.59 -10.94 -10.87
C ALA A 42 25.87 -11.11 -10.01
N ARG A 43 26.49 -12.29 -10.05
CA ARG A 43 27.72 -12.63 -9.31
C ARG A 43 28.98 -12.60 -10.18
N ARG A 44 28.92 -12.12 -11.43
CA ARG A 44 30.06 -12.14 -12.38
C ARG A 44 31.31 -11.44 -11.82
N ASP A 45 31.12 -10.40 -11.02
CA ASP A 45 32.23 -9.65 -10.42
C ASP A 45 32.95 -10.45 -9.35
N GLU A 46 32.28 -11.37 -8.64
CA GLU A 46 32.93 -12.29 -7.70
C GLU A 46 33.89 -13.22 -8.43
N PHE A 47 33.48 -13.79 -9.58
CA PHE A 47 34.32 -14.68 -10.38
C PHE A 47 35.49 -13.93 -11.01
N SER A 48 35.24 -12.75 -11.56
CA SER A 48 36.28 -11.86 -12.10
C SER A 48 37.29 -11.46 -11.02
N SER A 49 36.83 -11.10 -9.82
CA SER A 49 37.69 -10.77 -8.68
C SER A 49 38.58 -11.94 -8.25
N LYS A 50 38.04 -13.17 -8.25
CA LYS A 50 38.87 -14.36 -7.97
C LYS A 50 39.98 -14.54 -9.02
N LYS A 51 39.65 -14.32 -10.30
CA LYS A 51 40.62 -14.35 -11.41
C LYS A 51 41.69 -13.29 -11.24
N GLU A 52 41.31 -12.06 -10.98
CA GLU A 52 42.24 -10.94 -10.76
C GLU A 52 43.17 -11.19 -9.56
N LYS A 53 42.63 -11.69 -8.43
CA LYS A 53 43.46 -12.07 -7.27
C LYS A 53 44.48 -13.14 -7.60
N LYS A 54 44.14 -14.12 -8.47
CA LYS A 54 45.07 -15.13 -8.97
C LYS A 54 46.17 -14.47 -9.81
N LEU A 55 45.82 -13.63 -10.74
CA LEU A 55 46.74 -12.89 -11.61
C LEU A 55 47.70 -11.99 -10.80
N ILE A 56 47.19 -11.26 -9.80
CA ILE A 56 48.01 -10.43 -8.90
C ILE A 56 49.04 -11.28 -8.18
N ARG A 57 48.67 -12.45 -7.63
CA ARG A 57 49.60 -13.37 -6.97
C ARG A 57 50.69 -13.87 -7.93
N MET A 58 50.32 -14.24 -9.17
CA MET A 58 51.25 -14.69 -10.18
C MET A 58 52.23 -13.58 -10.59
N LYS A 59 51.77 -12.36 -10.78
CA LYS A 59 52.59 -11.17 -11.06
C LYS A 59 53.56 -10.85 -9.91
N LYS A 60 53.08 -10.95 -8.66
CA LYS A 60 53.94 -10.78 -7.48
C LYS A 60 55.06 -11.84 -7.45
N LYS A 61 54.71 -13.10 -7.73
CA LYS A 61 55.70 -14.17 -7.85
C LYS A 61 56.74 -13.87 -8.96
N LEU A 62 56.27 -13.45 -10.14
CA LEU A 62 57.11 -13.05 -11.27
C LEU A 62 58.13 -11.95 -10.90
N ASN A 63 57.69 -10.93 -10.15
CA ASN A 63 58.54 -9.82 -9.74
C ASN A 63 59.60 -10.25 -8.71
N LEU A 64 59.34 -11.29 -7.91
CA LEU A 64 60.27 -11.82 -6.93
C LEU A 64 61.24 -12.88 -7.53
N THR A 65 60.96 -13.34 -8.76
CA THR A 65 61.75 -14.39 -9.41
C THR A 65 62.91 -13.76 -10.18
N SER A 66 64.15 -14.11 -9.82
CA SER A 66 65.40 -13.71 -10.51
C SER A 66 65.79 -14.66 -11.62
N GLY A 67 65.45 -15.94 -11.51
CA GLY A 67 65.81 -16.98 -12.46
C GLY A 67 65.14 -16.81 -13.83
N LYS A 68 65.93 -16.57 -14.90
CA LYS A 68 65.37 -16.31 -16.26
C LYS A 68 64.51 -17.45 -16.78
N ARG A 69 64.88 -18.73 -16.55
CA ARG A 69 64.04 -19.89 -16.96
C ARG A 69 62.73 -19.97 -16.22
N GLU A 70 62.70 -19.67 -14.93
CA GLU A 70 61.51 -19.67 -14.13
C GLU A 70 60.59 -18.49 -14.53
N ARG A 71 61.15 -17.30 -14.77
CA ARG A 71 60.40 -16.15 -15.32
C ARG A 71 59.72 -16.50 -16.64
N LEU A 72 60.41 -17.22 -17.53
CA LEU A 72 59.86 -17.65 -18.82
C LEU A 72 58.63 -18.57 -18.63
N SER A 73 58.73 -19.52 -17.71
CA SER A 73 57.58 -20.36 -17.33
C SER A 73 56.44 -19.54 -16.76
N LEU A 74 56.72 -18.56 -15.89
CA LEU A 74 55.68 -17.66 -15.31
C LEU A 74 55.03 -16.77 -16.36
N TYR A 75 55.76 -16.25 -17.35
CA TYR A 75 55.18 -15.52 -18.47
C TYR A 75 54.14 -16.38 -19.21
N ASN A 76 54.44 -17.64 -19.49
CA ASN A 76 53.50 -18.54 -20.15
C ASN A 76 52.29 -18.91 -19.27
N GLN A 77 52.49 -19.05 -17.95
CA GLN A 77 51.38 -19.29 -17.04
C GLN A 77 50.44 -18.08 -16.98
N ILE A 78 50.99 -16.86 -16.88
CA ILE A 78 50.20 -15.61 -16.85
C ILE A 78 49.52 -15.40 -18.20
N TYR A 79 50.19 -15.68 -19.32
CA TYR A 79 49.58 -15.65 -20.65
C TYR A 79 48.31 -16.52 -20.71
N ARG A 80 48.41 -17.80 -20.25
CA ARG A 80 47.28 -18.73 -20.25
C ARG A 80 46.08 -18.19 -19.46
N GLU A 81 46.34 -17.51 -18.33
CA GLU A 81 45.24 -16.87 -17.55
C GLU A 81 44.62 -15.69 -18.28
N TYR A 82 45.39 -14.94 -19.07
CA TYR A 82 44.88 -13.81 -19.84
C TYR A 82 44.25 -14.17 -21.18
N TYR A 83 44.61 -15.29 -21.79
CA TYR A 83 44.26 -15.65 -23.16
C TYR A 83 42.75 -15.60 -23.46
N THR A 84 41.92 -16.00 -22.52
CA THR A 84 40.44 -15.95 -22.64
C THR A 84 39.82 -14.83 -21.83
N TYR A 85 40.62 -13.98 -21.21
CA TYR A 85 40.17 -12.97 -20.25
C TYR A 85 40.45 -11.54 -20.72
N ARG A 86 41.67 -11.25 -21.23
CA ARG A 86 42.07 -9.92 -21.66
C ARG A 86 43.13 -9.96 -22.74
N TYR A 87 42.75 -9.56 -23.96
CA TYR A 87 43.60 -9.61 -25.17
C TYR A 87 44.95 -8.90 -25.01
N ASP A 88 44.93 -7.58 -24.65
CA ASP A 88 46.15 -6.78 -24.59
C ASP A 88 47.18 -7.36 -23.58
N SER A 89 46.69 -7.84 -22.44
CA SER A 89 47.52 -8.46 -21.43
C SER A 89 48.11 -9.79 -21.92
N ALA A 90 47.30 -10.62 -22.59
CA ALA A 90 47.77 -11.86 -23.19
C ALA A 90 48.88 -11.57 -24.21
N MET A 91 48.71 -10.59 -25.09
CA MET A 91 49.71 -10.18 -26.07
C MET A 91 51.02 -9.69 -25.41
N VAL A 92 50.92 -8.88 -24.36
CA VAL A 92 52.10 -8.40 -23.59
C VAL A 92 52.90 -9.56 -23.01
N TYR A 93 52.21 -10.54 -22.40
CA TYR A 93 52.94 -11.67 -21.79
C TYR A 93 53.49 -12.68 -22.83
N ALA A 94 52.83 -12.88 -23.96
CA ALA A 94 53.33 -13.62 -25.10
C ALA A 94 54.61 -12.95 -25.67
N ASN A 95 54.61 -11.63 -25.88
CA ASN A 95 55.78 -10.88 -26.36
C ASN A 95 56.93 -10.90 -25.36
N ARG A 96 56.68 -10.71 -24.06
CA ARG A 96 57.73 -10.81 -23.02
C ARG A 96 58.32 -12.22 -22.94
N GLY A 97 57.47 -13.25 -23.10
CA GLY A 97 57.89 -14.63 -23.17
C GLY A 97 58.76 -14.90 -24.39
N LEU A 98 58.40 -14.39 -25.58
CA LEU A 98 59.17 -14.52 -26.80
C LEU A 98 60.53 -13.84 -26.66
N GLN A 99 60.55 -12.58 -26.26
CA GLN A 99 61.80 -11.81 -26.10
C GLN A 99 62.81 -12.50 -25.13
N LEU A 100 62.30 -13.00 -23.99
CA LEU A 100 63.14 -13.69 -23.03
C LEU A 100 63.62 -15.06 -23.57
N ALA A 101 62.73 -15.77 -24.33
CA ALA A 101 63.11 -17.04 -24.96
C ALA A 101 64.21 -16.87 -26.03
N GLU A 102 64.14 -15.81 -26.83
CA GLU A 102 65.20 -15.43 -27.81
C GLU A 102 66.54 -15.12 -27.12
N GLN A 103 66.49 -14.33 -26.02
CA GLN A 103 67.69 -14.05 -25.22
C GLN A 103 68.32 -15.31 -24.60
N LEU A 104 67.56 -16.35 -24.38
CA LEU A 104 67.98 -17.60 -23.83
C LEU A 104 68.33 -18.64 -24.92
N HIS A 105 68.15 -18.31 -26.21
CA HIS A 105 68.29 -19.22 -27.35
C HIS A 105 67.53 -20.53 -27.13
N ASN A 106 66.27 -20.44 -26.62
CA ASN A 106 65.46 -21.60 -26.29
C ASN A 106 64.33 -21.80 -27.31
N ASP A 107 64.58 -22.64 -28.31
CA ASP A 107 63.69 -22.87 -29.45
C ASP A 107 62.30 -23.35 -29.04
N TYR A 108 62.22 -24.19 -28.01
CA TYR A 108 60.93 -24.64 -27.50
C TYR A 108 60.06 -23.47 -27.07
N PHE A 109 60.58 -22.55 -26.28
CA PHE A 109 59.84 -21.40 -25.80
C PHE A 109 59.69 -20.29 -26.85
N ILE A 110 60.63 -20.19 -27.81
CA ILE A 110 60.44 -19.29 -28.97
C ILE A 110 59.24 -19.74 -29.77
N ASN A 111 59.17 -21.03 -30.15
CA ASN A 111 58.01 -21.55 -30.91
C ASN A 111 56.71 -21.48 -30.09
N LEU A 112 56.74 -21.84 -28.81
CA LEU A 112 55.57 -21.72 -27.93
C LEU A 112 55.00 -20.28 -27.89
N ASN A 113 55.88 -19.26 -27.76
CA ASN A 113 55.40 -17.89 -27.66
C ASN A 113 55.00 -17.31 -29.03
N LYS A 114 55.58 -17.77 -30.15
CA LYS A 114 55.07 -17.46 -31.50
C LYS A 114 53.68 -18.05 -31.71
N ILE A 115 53.43 -19.31 -31.28
CA ILE A 115 52.09 -19.91 -31.31
C ILE A 115 51.12 -19.13 -30.41
N ASN A 116 51.53 -18.74 -29.20
CA ASN A 116 50.76 -17.92 -28.29
C ASN A 116 50.32 -16.57 -28.92
N ARG A 117 51.29 -15.89 -29.59
CA ARG A 117 51.01 -14.62 -30.31
C ARG A 117 49.97 -14.83 -31.43
N ALA A 118 50.15 -15.89 -32.23
CA ALA A 118 49.21 -16.20 -33.31
C ALA A 118 47.81 -16.50 -32.77
N ALA A 119 47.68 -17.23 -31.65
CA ALA A 119 46.43 -17.48 -30.97
C ALA A 119 45.72 -16.18 -30.54
N VAL A 120 46.46 -15.21 -29.96
CA VAL A 120 45.92 -13.90 -29.59
C VAL A 120 45.56 -13.07 -30.82
N LEU A 121 46.43 -13.04 -31.85
CA LEU A 121 46.11 -12.33 -33.11
C LEU A 121 44.82 -12.80 -33.73
N SER A 122 44.55 -14.12 -33.73
CA SER A 122 43.33 -14.68 -34.29
C SER A 122 42.08 -14.25 -33.55
N THR A 123 42.09 -14.17 -32.21
CA THR A 123 40.98 -13.68 -31.40
C THR A 123 40.77 -12.17 -31.53
N GLY A 124 41.79 -11.42 -31.91
CA GLY A 124 41.74 -9.97 -32.19
C GLY A 124 41.31 -9.63 -33.62
N GLY A 125 41.09 -10.62 -34.51
CA GLY A 125 40.70 -10.41 -35.90
C GLY A 125 41.85 -10.21 -36.88
N PHE A 126 43.10 -10.49 -36.45
CA PHE A 126 44.30 -10.40 -37.31
C PHE A 126 44.63 -11.79 -37.87
N TYR A 127 43.72 -12.35 -38.68
CA TYR A 127 43.77 -13.74 -39.12
C TYR A 127 44.95 -14.04 -40.04
N SER A 128 45.18 -13.18 -41.06
CA SER A 128 46.32 -13.35 -41.98
C SER A 128 47.66 -13.29 -41.24
N GLN A 129 47.83 -12.32 -40.36
CA GLN A 129 49.06 -12.21 -39.55
C GLN A 129 49.26 -13.40 -38.62
N ALA A 130 48.15 -13.98 -38.11
CA ALA A 130 48.21 -15.21 -37.29
C ALA A 130 48.62 -16.42 -38.14
N GLU A 131 48.04 -16.56 -39.34
CA GLU A 131 48.41 -17.60 -40.32
C GLU A 131 49.89 -17.48 -40.72
N ASP A 132 50.31 -16.29 -41.18
CA ASP A 132 51.70 -16.04 -41.61
C ASP A 132 52.70 -16.39 -40.52
N LEU A 133 52.40 -15.99 -39.26
CA LEU A 133 53.26 -16.29 -38.13
C LEU A 133 53.36 -17.79 -37.87
N LEU A 134 52.26 -18.54 -37.96
CA LEU A 134 52.24 -19.98 -37.73
C LEU A 134 52.92 -20.72 -38.89
N LEU A 135 52.62 -20.36 -40.14
CA LEU A 135 53.25 -21.00 -41.32
C LEU A 135 54.74 -20.69 -41.47
N SER A 136 55.24 -19.59 -40.84
CA SER A 136 56.68 -19.33 -40.75
C SER A 136 57.41 -20.30 -39.88
N LEU A 137 56.73 -21.10 -39.06
CA LEU A 137 57.31 -22.15 -38.24
C LEU A 137 57.38 -23.45 -39.07
N LYS A 138 58.58 -23.89 -39.41
CA LYS A 138 58.75 -25.18 -40.07
C LYS A 138 58.39 -26.30 -39.12
N SER A 139 57.57 -27.26 -39.55
CA SER A 139 57.07 -28.35 -38.69
C SER A 139 58.23 -29.21 -38.13
N GLU A 140 59.31 -29.30 -38.86
CA GLU A 140 60.58 -30.01 -38.45
C GLU A 140 61.25 -29.32 -37.25
N ASP A 141 61.10 -28.00 -37.12
CA ASP A 141 61.73 -27.24 -36.04
C ASP A 141 60.78 -27.15 -34.79
N ILE A 142 59.58 -27.64 -34.90
CA ILE A 142 58.58 -27.60 -33.79
C ILE A 142 58.77 -28.87 -32.93
N SER A 143 58.98 -28.66 -31.63
CA SER A 143 59.03 -29.80 -30.69
C SER A 143 57.75 -30.63 -30.75
N PRO A 144 57.84 -31.99 -30.79
CA PRO A 144 56.64 -32.86 -30.78
C PRO A 144 55.63 -32.54 -29.67
N LYS A 145 56.10 -32.00 -28.54
CA LYS A 145 55.22 -31.55 -27.42
C LYS A 145 54.40 -30.32 -27.75
N LEU A 146 54.78 -29.58 -28.80
CA LEU A 146 54.05 -28.38 -29.24
C LEU A 146 53.14 -28.62 -30.45
N MET A 147 53.30 -29.75 -31.15
CA MET A 147 52.56 -30.04 -32.38
C MET A 147 51.05 -30.02 -32.19
N GLN A 148 50.53 -30.59 -31.08
CA GLN A 148 49.14 -30.51 -30.74
C GLN A 148 48.67 -29.04 -30.61
N TYR A 149 49.45 -28.20 -29.91
CA TYR A 149 49.07 -26.79 -29.68
C TYR A 149 49.22 -25.95 -30.94
N TYR A 150 50.20 -26.27 -31.79
CA TYR A 150 50.39 -25.64 -33.10
C TYR A 150 49.20 -25.88 -34.02
N TYR A 151 48.80 -27.14 -34.27
CA TYR A 151 47.68 -27.47 -35.12
C TYR A 151 46.34 -27.03 -34.51
N TYR A 152 46.19 -27.11 -33.18
CA TYR A 152 45.05 -26.56 -32.47
C TYR A 152 44.89 -25.06 -32.70
N THR A 153 46.01 -24.32 -32.68
CA THR A 153 45.95 -22.86 -32.94
C THR A 153 45.57 -22.56 -34.38
N LEU A 154 46.12 -23.27 -35.38
CA LEU A 154 45.69 -23.16 -36.78
C LEU A 154 44.21 -23.47 -36.95
N THR A 155 43.72 -24.51 -36.30
CA THR A 155 42.27 -24.83 -36.30
C THR A 155 41.41 -23.64 -35.87
N TRP A 156 41.82 -22.96 -34.80
CA TRP A 156 41.06 -21.81 -34.28
C TRP A 156 41.26 -20.54 -35.11
N VAL A 157 42.44 -20.32 -35.72
CA VAL A 157 42.60 -19.23 -36.72
C VAL A 157 41.56 -19.35 -37.81
N TYR A 158 41.41 -20.52 -38.42
CA TYR A 158 40.47 -20.74 -39.50
C TYR A 158 39.03 -20.81 -39.03
N ASN A 159 38.78 -21.23 -37.80
CA ASN A 159 37.45 -21.16 -37.21
C ASN A 159 36.97 -19.71 -37.07
N TYR A 160 37.79 -18.81 -36.51
CA TYR A 160 37.43 -17.39 -36.36
C TYR A 160 37.38 -16.68 -37.72
N TRP A 161 38.31 -17.00 -38.63
CA TRP A 161 38.34 -16.42 -39.96
C TRP A 161 37.11 -16.86 -40.77
N GLY A 162 36.73 -18.13 -40.72
CA GLY A 162 35.55 -18.66 -41.34
C GLY A 162 34.24 -18.04 -40.81
N ALA A 163 34.17 -17.76 -39.50
CA ALA A 163 33.07 -17.03 -38.90
C ALA A 163 32.99 -15.57 -39.38
N PHE A 164 34.15 -14.89 -39.54
CA PHE A 164 34.22 -13.55 -40.10
C PHE A 164 33.78 -13.53 -41.59
N CYS A 165 34.14 -14.57 -42.34
CA CYS A 165 33.83 -14.73 -43.77
C CYS A 165 32.48 -15.43 -44.02
N GLU A 166 31.60 -15.58 -43.02
CA GLU A 166 30.40 -16.41 -43.10
C GLU A 166 29.48 -16.15 -44.33
N ARG A 167 29.50 -14.91 -44.82
CA ARG A 167 28.70 -14.48 -45.98
C ARG A 167 29.52 -14.23 -47.24
N SER A 168 30.74 -14.81 -47.31
CA SER A 168 31.63 -14.61 -48.45
C SER A 168 31.97 -15.95 -49.13
N GLU A 169 32.49 -15.86 -50.35
CA GLU A 169 33.01 -17.02 -51.13
C GLU A 169 34.16 -17.75 -50.41
N PHE A 170 34.86 -17.11 -49.50
CA PHE A 170 35.98 -17.70 -48.75
C PHE A 170 35.57 -18.62 -47.60
N LYS A 171 34.31 -18.69 -47.27
CA LYS A 171 33.80 -19.52 -46.14
C LYS A 171 34.21 -20.98 -46.26
N GLU A 172 33.99 -21.56 -47.41
CA GLU A 172 34.29 -23.01 -47.65
C GLU A 172 35.77 -23.29 -47.51
N GLU A 173 36.64 -22.44 -48.11
CA GLU A 173 38.08 -22.57 -47.98
C GLU A 173 38.53 -22.57 -46.53
N MET A 174 37.99 -21.63 -45.72
CA MET A 174 38.32 -21.57 -44.29
C MET A 174 37.83 -22.79 -43.51
N GLN A 175 36.68 -23.33 -43.88
CA GLN A 175 36.16 -24.56 -43.29
C GLN A 175 37.00 -25.79 -43.67
N ASP A 176 37.48 -25.90 -44.89
CA ASP A 176 38.36 -26.97 -45.31
C ASP A 176 39.71 -26.94 -44.60
N LYS A 177 40.30 -25.77 -44.50
CA LYS A 177 41.51 -25.55 -43.70
C LYS A 177 41.29 -25.91 -42.22
N LYS A 178 40.16 -25.46 -41.62
CA LYS A 178 39.76 -25.86 -40.28
C LYS A 178 39.71 -27.38 -40.13
N ARG A 179 39.06 -28.08 -41.07
CA ARG A 179 38.91 -29.53 -41.05
C ARG A 179 40.27 -30.25 -41.12
N LEU A 180 41.13 -29.79 -42.01
CA LEU A 180 42.49 -30.33 -42.17
C LEU A 180 43.31 -30.23 -40.87
N TYR A 181 43.36 -29.04 -40.29
CA TYR A 181 44.18 -28.82 -39.10
C TYR A 181 43.56 -29.41 -37.82
N LEU A 182 42.22 -29.55 -37.78
CA LEU A 182 41.53 -30.24 -36.69
C LEU A 182 41.86 -31.76 -36.70
N ALA A 183 41.85 -32.39 -37.87
CA ALA A 183 42.26 -33.77 -38.00
C ALA A 183 43.72 -33.97 -37.54
N LYS A 184 44.63 -33.08 -37.99
CA LYS A 184 46.03 -33.09 -37.52
C LYS A 184 46.15 -32.86 -36.01
N THR A 185 45.34 -31.99 -35.43
CA THR A 185 45.34 -31.77 -33.97
C THR A 185 45.05 -33.07 -33.22
N LEU A 186 44.02 -33.84 -33.67
CA LEU A 186 43.59 -35.10 -33.05
C LEU A 186 44.69 -36.19 -33.08
N GLU A 187 45.54 -36.20 -34.13
CA GLU A 187 46.70 -37.13 -34.21
C GLU A 187 47.68 -36.92 -33.05
N TYR A 188 47.88 -35.67 -32.63
CA TYR A 188 48.82 -35.29 -31.59
C TYR A 188 48.21 -35.18 -30.17
N VAL A 189 46.88 -35.42 -29.98
CA VAL A 189 46.30 -35.47 -28.64
C VAL A 189 46.74 -36.74 -27.92
N GLY A 190 47.57 -36.59 -26.89
CA GLY A 190 48.14 -37.72 -26.18
C GLY A 190 47.13 -38.55 -25.39
N ASN A 191 46.16 -37.93 -24.74
CA ASN A 191 45.13 -38.64 -23.99
C ASN A 191 43.81 -38.65 -24.77
N LYS A 192 43.49 -39.77 -25.42
CA LYS A 192 42.28 -40.01 -26.21
C LYS A 192 41.01 -40.19 -25.36
N HIS A 193 41.13 -40.14 -24.03
CA HIS A 193 40.01 -40.15 -23.08
C HIS A 193 39.82 -38.77 -22.39
N SER A 194 40.53 -37.72 -22.86
CA SER A 194 40.40 -36.39 -22.31
C SER A 194 39.17 -35.66 -22.82
N ALA A 195 38.61 -34.75 -22.01
CA ALA A 195 37.53 -33.87 -22.42
C ALA A 195 37.85 -33.10 -23.71
N LEU A 196 39.09 -32.65 -23.88
CA LEU A 196 39.57 -31.97 -25.08
C LEU A 196 39.51 -32.89 -26.31
N TYR A 197 39.97 -34.14 -26.21
CA TYR A 197 39.90 -35.11 -27.31
C TYR A 197 38.43 -35.34 -27.75
N TYR A 198 37.56 -35.59 -26.79
CA TYR A 198 36.12 -35.79 -27.09
C TYR A 198 35.50 -34.57 -27.75
N TYR A 199 35.79 -33.36 -27.25
CA TYR A 199 35.32 -32.12 -27.83
C TYR A 199 35.78 -31.93 -29.28
N LEU A 200 37.11 -32.10 -29.56
CA LEU A 200 37.67 -31.97 -30.91
C LEU A 200 37.15 -33.06 -31.87
N SER A 201 36.96 -34.29 -31.37
CA SER A 201 36.34 -35.36 -32.16
C SER A 201 34.89 -35.02 -32.56
N GLY A 202 34.12 -34.41 -31.63
CA GLY A 202 32.81 -33.87 -31.89
C GLY A 202 32.80 -32.75 -32.95
N GLU A 203 33.76 -31.83 -32.86
CA GLU A 203 33.96 -30.76 -33.86
C GLU A 203 34.28 -31.31 -35.25
N LEU A 204 35.13 -32.30 -35.34
CA LEU A 204 35.46 -32.93 -36.63
C LEU A 204 34.25 -33.69 -37.23
N GLU A 205 33.57 -34.49 -36.41
CA GLU A 205 32.34 -35.19 -36.84
C GLU A 205 31.26 -34.22 -37.28
N TYR A 206 31.06 -33.09 -36.55
CA TYR A 206 30.14 -32.05 -36.90
C TYR A 206 30.41 -31.37 -38.25
N LEU A 207 31.71 -31.20 -38.59
CA LEU A 207 32.10 -30.65 -39.90
C LEU A 207 31.85 -31.64 -41.05
N LEU A 208 31.84 -32.94 -40.76
CA LEU A 208 31.64 -34.02 -41.75
C LEU A 208 30.14 -34.41 -41.86
N HIS A 209 29.48 -34.56 -40.73
CA HIS A 209 28.13 -35.15 -40.61
C HIS A 209 27.29 -34.42 -39.57
N ARG A 210 26.98 -33.20 -39.83
CA ARG A 210 26.41 -32.17 -38.91
C ARG A 210 25.30 -32.67 -37.99
N THR A 211 24.41 -33.52 -38.46
CA THR A 211 23.23 -34.01 -37.72
C THR A 211 23.35 -35.47 -37.25
N ASP A 212 24.52 -36.11 -37.43
CA ASP A 212 24.74 -37.49 -36.97
C ASP A 212 24.72 -37.57 -35.44
N LYS A 213 24.08 -38.63 -34.92
CA LYS A 213 24.04 -38.90 -33.46
C LYS A 213 25.43 -39.07 -32.83
N LYS A 214 26.45 -39.45 -33.62
CA LYS A 214 27.83 -39.53 -33.14
C LYS A 214 28.36 -38.18 -32.68
N VAL A 215 27.98 -37.08 -33.35
CA VAL A 215 28.33 -35.72 -32.96
C VAL A 215 27.87 -35.43 -31.53
N LEU A 216 26.59 -35.70 -31.23
CA LEU A 216 26.02 -35.54 -29.91
C LEU A 216 26.75 -36.41 -28.87
N SER A 217 27.04 -37.68 -29.21
CA SER A 217 27.73 -38.60 -28.31
C SER A 217 29.12 -38.08 -27.92
N TRP A 218 29.87 -37.53 -28.88
CA TRP A 218 31.20 -36.95 -28.61
C TRP A 218 31.11 -35.73 -27.68
N TYR A 219 30.20 -34.81 -27.95
CA TYR A 219 30.06 -33.62 -27.10
C TYR A 219 29.53 -33.94 -25.70
N GLN A 220 28.63 -34.93 -25.55
CA GLN A 220 28.17 -35.39 -24.24
C GLN A 220 29.32 -36.02 -23.43
N LYS A 221 30.22 -36.81 -24.07
CA LYS A 221 31.44 -37.32 -23.41
C LYS A 221 32.37 -36.19 -22.99
N ALA A 222 32.53 -35.16 -23.83
CA ALA A 222 33.33 -33.98 -23.50
C ALA A 222 32.78 -33.23 -22.30
N LEU A 223 31.45 -33.01 -22.28
CA LEU A 223 30.73 -32.34 -21.21
C LEU A 223 30.86 -33.10 -19.88
N ALA A 224 30.65 -34.43 -19.91
CA ALA A 224 30.77 -35.28 -18.72
C ALA A 224 32.22 -35.37 -18.17
N ALA A 225 33.22 -35.31 -19.04
CA ALA A 225 34.64 -35.40 -18.67
C ALA A 225 35.26 -34.06 -18.25
N SER A 226 34.50 -32.93 -18.34
CA SER A 226 35.02 -31.60 -18.05
C SER A 226 34.34 -30.97 -16.83
N PRO A 227 35.08 -30.26 -15.95
CA PRO A 227 34.47 -29.53 -14.85
C PRO A 227 33.73 -28.29 -15.37
N ILE A 228 32.61 -27.91 -14.71
CA ILE A 228 31.73 -26.80 -15.11
C ILE A 228 32.47 -25.45 -15.25
N ASN A 229 33.56 -25.28 -14.49
CA ASN A 229 34.39 -24.08 -14.51
C ASN A 229 35.57 -24.20 -15.51
N SER A 230 35.36 -24.88 -16.63
CA SER A 230 36.38 -25.03 -17.68
C SER A 230 35.84 -24.55 -19.04
N ARG A 231 36.77 -24.04 -19.88
CA ARG A 231 36.42 -23.62 -21.25
C ARG A 231 35.85 -24.78 -22.08
N VAL A 232 36.41 -26.01 -21.91
CA VAL A 232 35.93 -27.19 -22.65
C VAL A 232 34.49 -27.52 -22.31
N HIS A 233 34.07 -27.38 -21.04
CA HIS A 233 32.70 -27.59 -20.61
C HIS A 233 31.74 -26.59 -21.26
N ALA A 234 32.08 -25.28 -21.22
CA ALA A 234 31.31 -24.24 -21.86
C ALA A 234 31.16 -24.48 -23.36
N SER A 235 32.29 -24.81 -24.04
CA SER A 235 32.31 -25.08 -25.48
C SER A 235 31.51 -26.34 -25.83
N ALA A 236 31.62 -27.43 -25.08
CA ALA A 236 30.84 -28.66 -25.30
C ALA A 236 29.35 -28.43 -25.12
N ALA A 237 28.92 -27.70 -24.07
CA ALA A 237 27.52 -27.34 -23.87
C ALA A 237 26.97 -26.49 -25.02
N TYR A 238 27.75 -25.52 -25.50
CA TYR A 238 27.40 -24.69 -26.64
C TYR A 238 27.25 -25.53 -27.93
N CYS A 239 28.18 -26.48 -28.18
CA CYS A 239 28.12 -27.34 -29.35
C CYS A 239 26.93 -28.32 -29.30
N ILE A 240 26.58 -28.82 -28.11
CA ILE A 240 25.34 -29.59 -27.94
C ILE A 240 24.12 -28.72 -28.29
N ALA A 241 24.09 -27.47 -27.82
CA ALA A 241 23.01 -26.55 -28.19
C ALA A 241 22.89 -26.43 -29.72
N ARG A 242 24.02 -26.15 -30.42
CA ARG A 242 23.99 -26.03 -31.88
C ARG A 242 23.54 -27.30 -32.58
N TYR A 243 23.96 -28.47 -32.09
CA TYR A 243 23.46 -29.76 -32.63
C TYR A 243 21.94 -29.85 -32.58
N TYR A 244 21.32 -29.46 -31.43
CA TYR A 244 19.88 -29.47 -31.28
C TYR A 244 19.18 -28.38 -32.11
N GLN A 245 19.81 -27.25 -32.32
CA GLN A 245 19.34 -26.20 -33.25
C GLN A 245 19.24 -26.74 -34.68
N ASP A 246 20.31 -27.40 -35.16
CA ASP A 246 20.39 -27.98 -36.49
C ASP A 246 19.37 -29.12 -36.71
N ASN A 247 18.96 -29.77 -35.62
CA ASN A 247 17.92 -30.81 -35.63
C ASN A 247 16.51 -30.27 -35.33
N GLY A 248 16.32 -28.95 -35.23
CA GLY A 248 15.02 -28.30 -35.00
C GLY A 248 14.45 -28.45 -33.59
N GLN A 249 15.24 -28.95 -32.63
CA GLN A 249 14.81 -29.17 -31.24
C GLN A 249 15.11 -27.94 -30.36
N MET A 250 14.32 -26.90 -30.57
CA MET A 250 14.62 -25.55 -30.01
C MET A 250 14.54 -25.46 -28.50
N ASP A 251 13.70 -26.26 -27.84
CA ASP A 251 13.60 -26.28 -26.37
C ASP A 251 14.88 -26.83 -25.73
N ILE A 252 15.47 -27.88 -26.35
CA ILE A 252 16.74 -28.46 -25.86
C ILE A 252 17.90 -27.54 -26.23
N TYR A 253 17.87 -26.93 -27.42
CA TYR A 253 18.84 -25.89 -27.82
C TYR A 253 18.96 -24.82 -26.74
N GLU A 254 17.83 -24.24 -26.31
CA GLU A 254 17.82 -23.19 -25.28
C GLU A 254 18.45 -23.66 -23.97
N LYS A 255 18.05 -24.82 -23.47
CA LYS A 255 18.59 -25.38 -22.21
C LYS A 255 20.11 -25.52 -22.24
N TYR A 256 20.67 -26.05 -23.32
CA TYR A 256 22.13 -26.21 -23.44
C TYR A 256 22.85 -24.88 -23.69
N LEU A 257 22.22 -23.94 -24.38
CA LEU A 257 22.75 -22.59 -24.56
C LEU A 257 22.82 -21.83 -23.22
N VAL A 258 21.81 -21.96 -22.37
CA VAL A 258 21.84 -21.43 -20.99
C VAL A 258 22.94 -22.09 -20.16
N LYS A 259 23.12 -23.43 -20.25
CA LYS A 259 24.17 -24.15 -19.55
C LYS A 259 25.59 -23.69 -19.99
N ALA A 260 25.78 -23.46 -21.28
CA ALA A 260 26.99 -22.88 -21.82
C ALA A 260 27.27 -21.48 -21.25
N ALA A 261 26.24 -20.60 -21.26
CA ALA A 261 26.36 -19.25 -20.73
C ALA A 261 26.65 -19.24 -19.21
N ILE A 262 26.06 -20.14 -18.43
CA ILE A 262 26.37 -20.29 -16.99
C ILE A 262 27.85 -20.68 -16.81
N SER A 263 28.33 -21.66 -17.58
CA SER A 263 29.73 -22.10 -17.51
C SER A 263 30.72 -20.99 -17.89
N ASP A 264 30.38 -20.17 -18.90
CA ASP A 264 31.15 -18.99 -19.28
C ASP A 264 31.29 -17.98 -18.14
N GLN A 265 30.19 -17.73 -17.40
CA GLN A 265 30.21 -16.80 -16.26
C GLN A 265 31.04 -17.33 -15.09
N ILE A 266 30.93 -18.64 -14.78
CA ILE A 266 31.70 -19.27 -13.69
C ILE A 266 33.20 -19.27 -13.99
N CYS A 267 33.58 -19.50 -15.26
CA CYS A 267 34.96 -19.56 -15.73
C CYS A 267 35.53 -18.19 -16.14
N PRO A 268 34.97 -17.08 -15.79
CA PRO A 268 35.02 -15.71 -16.34
C PRO A 268 35.66 -15.61 -17.74
N LEU A 269 35.06 -16.33 -18.69
CA LEU A 269 35.44 -16.25 -20.10
C LEU A 269 34.85 -14.97 -20.70
N LYS A 270 35.74 -14.11 -21.19
CA LYS A 270 35.35 -12.84 -21.82
C LYS A 270 35.28 -12.92 -23.35
N GLU A 271 35.70 -14.03 -23.88
CA GLU A 271 35.58 -14.40 -25.29
C GLU A 271 34.53 -15.50 -25.41
N ASN A 272 33.24 -15.16 -25.14
CA ASN A 272 32.13 -16.10 -25.18
C ASN A 272 31.11 -15.73 -26.26
N LEU A 273 30.28 -16.70 -26.65
CA LEU A 273 29.24 -16.55 -27.67
C LEU A 273 27.84 -16.93 -27.13
N ALA A 274 27.81 -17.80 -26.12
CA ALA A 274 26.55 -18.39 -25.67
C ALA A 274 25.57 -17.34 -25.19
N LEU A 275 26.01 -16.33 -24.46
CA LEU A 275 25.12 -15.26 -23.96
C LEU A 275 24.58 -14.36 -25.07
N GLN A 276 25.39 -14.07 -26.09
CA GLN A 276 25.00 -13.31 -27.28
C GLN A 276 23.92 -14.07 -28.07
N GLU A 277 24.14 -15.35 -28.35
CA GLU A 277 23.20 -16.18 -29.09
C GLU A 277 21.90 -16.41 -28.32
N LEU A 278 21.98 -16.64 -27.00
CA LEU A 278 20.82 -16.74 -26.13
C LEU A 278 19.99 -15.45 -26.16
N SER A 279 20.64 -14.30 -26.09
CA SER A 279 19.95 -13.02 -26.21
C SER A 279 19.20 -12.88 -27.53
N THR A 280 19.85 -13.24 -28.64
CA THR A 280 19.25 -13.22 -29.98
C THR A 280 18.08 -14.20 -30.11
N TYR A 281 18.25 -15.39 -29.55
CA TYR A 281 17.19 -16.41 -29.56
C TYR A 281 15.95 -15.95 -28.75
N LEU A 282 16.15 -15.49 -27.52
CA LEU A 282 15.05 -15.01 -26.66
C LEU A 282 14.36 -13.78 -27.24
N TYR A 283 15.09 -12.90 -27.92
CA TYR A 283 14.53 -11.75 -28.64
C TYR A 283 13.50 -12.18 -29.69
N ASN A 284 13.82 -13.25 -30.46
CA ASN A 284 12.94 -13.78 -31.50
C ASN A 284 11.82 -14.69 -30.94
N LYS A 285 12.00 -15.22 -29.72
CA LYS A 285 11.04 -16.17 -29.11
C LYS A 285 9.82 -15.47 -28.55
N ASP A 286 9.98 -14.48 -27.69
CA ASP A 286 8.86 -13.78 -27.02
C ASP A 286 9.30 -12.45 -26.43
N THR A 287 8.45 -11.45 -26.56
CA THR A 287 8.64 -10.11 -25.97
C THR A 287 8.69 -10.10 -24.43
N LYS A 288 8.15 -11.14 -23.76
CA LYS A 288 8.24 -11.29 -22.31
C LYS A 288 9.69 -11.32 -21.79
N TYR A 289 10.62 -11.75 -22.65
CA TYR A 289 12.04 -11.83 -22.31
C TYR A 289 12.81 -10.51 -22.51
N ALA A 290 12.20 -9.44 -23.01
CA ALA A 290 12.89 -8.21 -23.41
C ALA A 290 13.88 -7.68 -22.35
N LYS A 291 13.50 -7.74 -21.07
CA LYS A 291 14.39 -7.31 -19.97
C LYS A 291 15.63 -8.21 -19.83
N ARG A 292 15.46 -9.54 -19.95
CA ARG A 292 16.59 -10.48 -19.95
C ARG A 292 17.45 -10.31 -21.18
N VAL A 293 16.84 -10.22 -22.35
CA VAL A 293 17.50 -9.98 -23.64
C VAL A 293 18.41 -8.76 -23.56
N SER A 294 17.89 -7.64 -23.12
CA SER A 294 18.65 -6.41 -22.94
C SER A 294 19.82 -6.61 -21.99
N LYS A 295 19.59 -7.20 -20.82
CA LYS A 295 20.64 -7.48 -19.83
C LYS A 295 21.75 -8.38 -20.40
N TYR A 296 21.39 -9.46 -21.09
CA TYR A 296 22.32 -10.45 -21.61
C TYR A 296 23.18 -9.89 -22.75
N ILE A 297 22.57 -9.14 -23.68
CA ILE A 297 23.33 -8.53 -24.78
C ILE A 297 24.29 -7.44 -24.30
N TYR A 298 23.88 -6.63 -23.30
CA TYR A 298 24.77 -5.65 -22.68
C TYR A 298 25.94 -6.32 -21.96
N CYS A 299 25.71 -7.40 -21.18
CA CYS A 299 26.76 -8.17 -20.56
C CYS A 299 27.73 -8.76 -21.59
N SER A 300 27.21 -9.27 -22.73
CA SER A 300 28.03 -9.79 -23.80
C SER A 300 28.86 -8.70 -24.48
N MET A 301 28.29 -7.49 -24.69
CA MET A 301 29.02 -6.35 -25.23
C MET A 301 30.13 -5.89 -24.29
N GLU A 302 29.86 -5.79 -22.97
CA GLU A 302 30.87 -5.44 -21.97
C GLU A 302 32.01 -6.46 -21.96
N ASP A 303 31.70 -7.76 -22.05
CA ASP A 303 32.71 -8.81 -22.12
C ASP A 303 33.56 -8.72 -23.41
N ALA A 304 32.92 -8.47 -24.56
CA ALA A 304 33.61 -8.30 -25.84
C ALA A 304 34.50 -7.05 -25.83
N GLN A 305 34.04 -5.93 -25.26
CA GLN A 305 34.84 -4.70 -25.11
C GLN A 305 36.00 -4.91 -24.12
N PHE A 306 35.74 -5.54 -22.96
CA PHE A 306 36.80 -5.80 -21.97
C PHE A 306 37.91 -6.72 -22.52
N TYR A 307 37.53 -7.73 -23.31
CA TYR A 307 38.45 -8.61 -23.99
C TYR A 307 39.16 -7.94 -25.17
N ASN A 308 38.51 -6.98 -25.86
CA ASN A 308 38.90 -6.40 -27.15
C ASN A 308 38.62 -7.36 -28.33
N ASN A 309 37.48 -8.09 -28.31
CA ASN A 309 37.06 -8.99 -29.37
C ASN A 309 36.30 -8.25 -30.47
N ARG A 310 37.00 -7.88 -31.55
CA ARG A 310 36.43 -7.09 -32.64
C ARG A 310 35.30 -7.80 -33.36
N LEU A 311 35.40 -9.11 -33.61
CA LEU A 311 34.38 -9.90 -34.27
C LEU A 311 33.07 -9.85 -33.46
N ARG A 312 33.14 -10.11 -32.17
CA ARG A 312 31.97 -10.09 -31.27
C ARG A 312 31.36 -8.70 -31.20
N MET A 313 32.17 -7.66 -31.09
CA MET A 313 31.65 -6.26 -31.08
C MET A 313 30.87 -5.96 -32.37
N VAL A 314 31.38 -6.40 -33.55
CA VAL A 314 30.66 -6.19 -34.82
C VAL A 314 29.38 -7.00 -34.88
N GLU A 315 29.37 -8.26 -34.45
CA GLU A 315 28.17 -9.10 -34.43
C GLU A 315 27.10 -8.51 -33.49
N ILE A 316 27.47 -8.14 -32.27
CA ILE A 316 26.56 -7.53 -31.30
C ILE A 316 26.02 -6.18 -31.79
N SER A 317 26.88 -5.36 -32.41
CA SER A 317 26.47 -4.03 -32.90
C SER A 317 25.36 -4.09 -33.97
N ARG A 318 25.18 -5.20 -34.66
CA ARG A 318 24.07 -5.41 -35.61
C ARG A 318 22.74 -5.66 -34.95
N ILE A 319 22.74 -6.28 -33.77
CA ILE A 319 21.52 -6.74 -33.08
C ILE A 319 21.14 -5.76 -31.96
N LEU A 320 22.12 -5.16 -31.32
CA LEU A 320 21.90 -4.25 -30.17
C LEU A 320 20.91 -3.12 -30.45
N PRO A 321 20.93 -2.41 -31.61
CA PRO A 321 19.94 -1.38 -31.90
C PRO A 321 18.51 -1.92 -31.97
N LEU A 322 18.30 -3.12 -32.52
CA LEU A 322 16.97 -3.76 -32.60
C LEU A 322 16.43 -4.10 -31.21
N ILE A 323 17.30 -4.64 -30.36
CA ILE A 323 16.95 -4.98 -28.98
C ILE A 323 16.64 -3.73 -28.17
N THR A 324 17.46 -2.68 -28.30
CA THR A 324 17.26 -1.42 -27.57
C THR A 324 15.99 -0.70 -28.00
N GLU A 325 15.69 -0.67 -29.31
CA GLU A 325 14.45 -0.07 -29.82
C GLU A 325 13.23 -0.81 -29.28
N THR A 326 13.23 -2.14 -29.33
CA THR A 326 12.12 -2.95 -28.83
C THR A 326 11.90 -2.74 -27.32
N ASN A 327 12.99 -2.71 -26.56
CA ASN A 327 12.92 -2.45 -25.12
C ASN A 327 12.37 -1.04 -24.82
N HIS A 328 12.84 -0.05 -25.56
CA HIS A 328 12.37 1.34 -25.43
C HIS A 328 10.87 1.47 -25.74
N GLN A 329 10.40 0.82 -26.80
CA GLN A 329 8.98 0.80 -27.14
C GLN A 329 8.13 0.13 -26.04
N GLN A 330 8.63 -0.93 -25.43
CA GLN A 330 7.96 -1.57 -24.29
C GLN A 330 7.92 -0.67 -23.05
N GLU A 331 9.00 0.02 -22.73
CA GLU A 331 9.04 0.99 -21.61
C GLU A 331 8.04 2.14 -21.83
N ILE A 332 7.99 2.69 -23.05
CA ILE A 332 7.02 3.72 -23.40
C ILE A 332 5.59 3.20 -23.21
N ARG A 333 5.31 1.98 -23.68
CA ARG A 333 3.99 1.38 -23.54
C ARG A 333 3.61 1.15 -22.07
N GLN A 334 4.52 0.62 -21.25
CA GLN A 334 4.32 0.44 -19.82
C GLN A 334 4.08 1.78 -19.10
N ASN A 335 4.90 2.79 -19.40
CA ASN A 335 4.76 4.13 -18.83
C ASN A 335 3.41 4.77 -19.21
N ARG A 336 2.93 4.59 -20.45
CA ARG A 336 1.59 5.04 -20.86
C ARG A 336 0.48 4.35 -20.05
N ILE A 337 0.58 3.04 -19.83
CA ILE A 337 -0.40 2.28 -19.03
C ILE A 337 -0.38 2.78 -17.57
N ILE A 338 0.80 2.95 -16.99
CA ILE A 338 0.96 3.46 -15.61
C ILE A 338 0.37 4.87 -15.50
N THR A 339 0.70 5.75 -16.45
CA THR A 339 0.18 7.13 -16.45
C THR A 339 -1.35 7.14 -16.60
N ALA A 340 -1.90 6.35 -17.51
CA ALA A 340 -3.36 6.22 -17.67
C ALA A 340 -4.02 5.70 -16.38
N SER A 341 -3.42 4.69 -15.74
CA SER A 341 -3.92 4.15 -14.46
C SER A 341 -3.89 5.20 -13.34
N LEU A 342 -2.82 5.98 -13.25
CA LEU A 342 -2.71 7.09 -12.29
C LEU A 342 -3.77 8.17 -12.51
N VAL A 343 -4.05 8.52 -13.77
CA VAL A 343 -5.12 9.47 -14.12
C VAL A 343 -6.48 8.94 -13.67
N VAL A 344 -6.78 7.66 -13.95
CA VAL A 344 -8.05 7.04 -13.51
C VAL A 344 -8.18 7.04 -11.98
N VAL A 345 -7.13 6.63 -11.27
CA VAL A 345 -7.11 6.65 -9.79
C VAL A 345 -7.30 8.07 -9.25
N SER A 346 -6.68 9.07 -9.88
CA SER A 346 -6.82 10.48 -9.48
C SER A 346 -8.25 10.98 -9.67
N ILE A 347 -8.91 10.64 -10.79
CA ILE A 347 -10.32 10.99 -11.05
C ILE A 347 -11.25 10.34 -10.02
N VAL A 348 -11.05 9.04 -9.75
CA VAL A 348 -11.85 8.32 -8.76
C VAL A 348 -11.65 8.91 -7.35
N SER A 349 -10.41 9.23 -6.99
CA SER A 349 -10.09 9.86 -5.70
C SER A 349 -10.73 11.24 -5.56
N LEU A 350 -10.72 12.06 -6.61
CA LEU A 350 -11.39 13.36 -6.63
C LEU A 350 -12.91 13.21 -6.50
N GLY A 351 -13.49 12.21 -7.19
CA GLY A 351 -14.91 11.86 -7.06
C GLY A 351 -15.27 11.45 -5.63
N PHE A 352 -14.40 10.67 -4.98
CA PHE A 352 -14.62 10.28 -3.60
C PHE A 352 -14.54 11.47 -2.63
N LEU A 353 -13.58 12.38 -2.83
CA LEU A 353 -13.44 13.60 -2.03
C LEU A 353 -14.66 14.53 -2.20
N THR A 354 -15.16 14.69 -3.42
CA THR A 354 -16.35 15.48 -3.68
C THR A 354 -17.59 14.86 -3.02
N MET A 355 -17.77 13.54 -3.12
CA MET A 355 -18.85 12.81 -2.43
C MET A 355 -18.76 12.98 -0.91
N MET A 356 -17.57 12.86 -0.33
CA MET A 356 -17.33 13.04 1.11
C MET A 356 -17.67 14.48 1.55
N PHE A 357 -17.32 15.47 0.73
CA PHE A 357 -17.69 16.86 0.97
C PHE A 357 -19.21 17.06 0.98
N PHE A 358 -19.94 16.47 0.02
CA PHE A 358 -21.40 16.53 -0.01
C PHE A 358 -22.03 15.83 1.19
N VAL A 359 -21.55 14.64 1.55
CA VAL A 359 -22.02 13.90 2.74
C VAL A 359 -21.80 14.74 4.01
N PHE A 360 -20.64 15.35 4.16
CA PHE A 360 -20.34 16.22 5.29
C PHE A 360 -21.29 17.41 5.34
N ARG A 361 -21.56 18.05 4.19
CA ARG A 361 -22.49 19.19 4.08
C ARG A 361 -23.93 18.80 4.41
N ILE A 362 -24.38 17.63 3.94
CA ILE A 362 -25.71 17.07 4.26
C ILE A 362 -25.82 16.76 5.77
N ASN A 363 -24.83 16.10 6.35
CA ASN A 363 -24.80 15.79 7.77
C ASN A 363 -24.85 17.05 8.64
N LYS A 364 -24.14 18.10 8.25
CA LYS A 364 -24.20 19.40 8.94
C LYS A 364 -25.58 20.04 8.87
N ARG A 365 -26.24 19.98 7.70
CA ARG A 365 -27.64 20.46 7.55
C ARG A 365 -28.61 19.65 8.38
N LEU A 366 -28.49 18.33 8.36
CA LEU A 366 -29.34 17.42 9.13
C LEU A 366 -29.17 17.63 10.64
N ALA A 367 -27.94 17.85 11.10
CA ALA A 367 -27.67 18.16 12.51
C ALA A 367 -28.34 19.48 12.94
N LYS A 368 -28.32 20.51 12.07
CA LYS A 368 -28.99 21.78 12.33
C LYS A 368 -30.52 21.57 12.41
N SER A 369 -31.13 20.89 11.43
CA SER A 369 -32.57 20.61 11.40
C SER A 369 -33.00 19.77 12.61
N ARG A 370 -32.24 18.78 13.03
CA ARG A 370 -32.51 17.99 14.25
C ARG A 370 -32.54 18.86 15.51
N ARG A 371 -31.64 19.86 15.62
CA ARG A 371 -31.62 20.80 16.76
C ARG A 371 -32.88 21.69 16.75
N GLU A 372 -33.27 22.20 15.58
CA GLU A 372 -34.45 23.00 15.43
C GLU A 372 -35.74 22.23 15.81
N VAL A 373 -35.88 20.98 15.31
CA VAL A 373 -37.00 20.11 15.66
C VAL A 373 -37.02 19.80 17.17
N LYS A 374 -35.86 19.52 17.76
CA LYS A 374 -35.79 19.28 19.20
C LYS A 374 -36.20 20.51 20.02
N SER A 375 -35.77 21.70 19.61
CA SER A 375 -36.16 22.94 20.26
C SER A 375 -37.67 23.22 20.14
N GLN A 376 -38.28 22.95 18.96
CA GLN A 376 -39.70 23.07 18.77
C GLN A 376 -40.48 22.08 19.63
N ASN A 377 -40.05 20.85 19.74
CA ASN A 377 -40.68 19.84 20.59
C ASN A 377 -40.64 20.23 22.07
N THR A 378 -39.51 20.76 22.57
CA THR A 378 -39.42 21.22 23.96
C THR A 378 -40.38 22.39 24.22
N LEU A 379 -40.47 23.34 23.29
CA LEU A 379 -41.42 24.45 23.38
C LEU A 379 -42.88 23.95 23.35
N LEU A 380 -43.19 22.98 22.50
CA LEU A 380 -44.50 22.37 22.42
C LEU A 380 -44.89 21.68 23.74
N ASP A 381 -43.99 20.96 24.36
CA ASP A 381 -44.18 20.31 25.66
C ASP A 381 -44.47 21.35 26.76
N GLU A 382 -43.70 22.43 26.80
CA GLU A 382 -43.95 23.54 27.75
C GLU A 382 -45.34 24.19 27.57
N LEU A 383 -45.75 24.46 26.32
CA LEU A 383 -47.05 24.97 26.00
C LEU A 383 -48.17 24.02 26.40
N ASN A 384 -48.01 22.73 26.14
CA ASN A 384 -48.98 21.71 26.55
C ASN A 384 -49.15 21.65 28.07
N GLN A 385 -48.04 21.72 28.82
CA GLN A 385 -48.08 21.77 30.28
C GLN A 385 -48.81 23.00 30.80
N LYS A 386 -48.52 24.16 30.20
CA LYS A 386 -49.26 25.42 30.55
C LYS A 386 -50.74 25.28 30.26
N LEU A 387 -51.12 24.70 29.15
CA LEU A 387 -52.51 24.49 28.75
C LEU A 387 -53.24 23.53 29.71
N LEU A 388 -52.60 22.42 30.09
CA LEU A 388 -53.13 21.46 31.06
C LEU A 388 -53.37 22.12 32.43
N ASN A 389 -52.43 22.92 32.90
CA ASN A 389 -52.55 23.65 34.18
C ASN A 389 -53.66 24.66 34.14
N THR A 390 -53.85 25.38 33.03
CA THR A 390 -54.90 26.33 32.84
C THR A 390 -56.29 25.66 32.84
N ASN A 391 -56.41 24.55 32.12
CA ASN A 391 -57.65 23.77 32.08
C ASN A 391 -58.03 23.24 33.46
N LYS A 392 -57.06 22.69 34.22
CA LYS A 392 -57.29 22.21 35.58
C LYS A 392 -57.77 23.30 36.52
N ARG A 393 -57.25 24.53 36.38
CA ARG A 393 -57.80 25.71 37.13
C ARG A 393 -59.23 26.04 36.73
N ARG A 394 -59.54 26.06 35.42
CA ARG A 394 -60.88 26.29 34.94
C ARG A 394 -61.88 25.27 35.49
N GLU A 395 -61.53 24.00 35.53
CA GLU A 395 -62.39 22.94 36.11
C GLU A 395 -62.63 23.18 37.62
N THR A 396 -61.64 23.63 38.36
CA THR A 396 -61.72 23.92 39.77
C THR A 396 -62.68 25.09 40.00
N TYR A 397 -62.62 26.16 39.17
CA TYR A 397 -63.56 27.27 39.25
C TYR A 397 -64.97 26.83 38.91
N MET A 398 -65.20 26.02 37.89
CA MET A 398 -66.51 25.51 37.52
C MET A 398 -67.13 24.67 38.64
N ARG A 399 -66.32 23.78 39.27
CA ARG A 399 -66.79 22.97 40.40
C ARG A 399 -67.21 23.83 41.58
N LEU A 400 -66.38 24.82 41.93
CA LEU A 400 -66.77 25.78 43.00
C LEU A 400 -68.08 26.50 42.71
N PHE A 401 -68.24 26.99 41.47
CA PHE A 401 -69.46 27.66 41.06
C PHE A 401 -70.68 26.74 41.16
N MET A 402 -70.54 25.47 40.73
CA MET A 402 -71.63 24.50 40.82
C MET A 402 -71.99 24.15 42.28
N ASP A 403 -70.97 23.99 43.16
CA ASP A 403 -71.18 23.70 44.56
C ASP A 403 -71.94 24.85 45.28
N ILE A 404 -71.51 26.09 45.03
CA ILE A 404 -72.22 27.29 45.58
C ILE A 404 -73.63 27.35 45.06
N SER A 405 -73.83 27.18 43.74
CA SER A 405 -75.19 27.25 43.14
C SER A 405 -76.13 26.19 43.68
N ALA A 406 -75.63 24.93 43.83
CA ALA A 406 -76.38 23.81 44.39
C ALA A 406 -76.89 24.09 45.81
N VAL A 407 -76.03 24.70 46.62
CA VAL A 407 -76.36 25.05 48.00
C VAL A 407 -77.46 26.15 48.00
N TYR A 408 -77.35 27.16 47.13
CA TYR A 408 -78.41 28.21 47.06
C TYR A 408 -79.76 27.66 46.56
N ILE A 409 -79.73 26.79 45.56
CA ILE A 409 -80.97 26.15 45.05
C ILE A 409 -81.65 25.36 46.18
N LYS A 410 -80.85 24.57 46.94
CA LYS A 410 -81.36 23.81 48.08
C LYS A 410 -81.92 24.70 49.15
N LYS A 411 -81.32 25.81 49.46
CA LYS A 411 -81.80 26.76 50.46
C LYS A 411 -83.09 27.41 50.02
N LEU A 412 -83.23 27.83 48.74
CA LEU A 412 -84.46 28.33 48.19
C LEU A 412 -85.64 27.33 48.35
N ASP A 413 -85.33 26.04 48.13
CA ASP A 413 -86.32 24.98 48.31
C ASP A 413 -86.73 24.82 49.81
N ASP A 414 -85.76 24.88 50.71
CA ASP A 414 -85.99 24.81 52.15
C ASP A 414 -86.78 26.00 52.63
N TYR A 415 -86.52 27.22 52.14
CA TYR A 415 -87.33 28.43 52.41
C TYR A 415 -88.77 28.29 51.85
N ARG A 416 -88.90 27.78 50.64
CA ARG A 416 -90.21 27.50 50.04
C ARG A 416 -91.05 26.56 50.90
N LYS A 417 -90.36 25.45 51.40
CA LYS A 417 -91.01 24.48 52.29
C LYS A 417 -91.37 25.10 53.64
N LEU A 418 -90.50 25.92 54.23
CA LEU A 418 -90.77 26.63 55.48
C LEU A 418 -91.97 27.56 55.33
N VAL A 419 -91.96 28.40 54.32
CA VAL A 419 -93.09 29.35 54.03
C VAL A 419 -94.36 28.57 53.80
N SER A 420 -94.38 27.54 52.96
CA SER A 420 -95.54 26.72 52.68
C SER A 420 -96.07 26.03 53.93
N ARG A 421 -95.17 25.47 54.76
CA ARG A 421 -95.56 24.82 56.03
C ARG A 421 -96.21 25.82 57.03
N LYS A 422 -95.60 26.99 57.22
CA LYS A 422 -96.11 28.04 58.14
C LYS A 422 -97.43 28.63 57.68
N ILE A 423 -97.61 28.81 56.37
CA ILE A 423 -98.87 29.27 55.77
C ILE A 423 -99.99 28.21 55.99
N LYS A 424 -99.69 26.94 55.68
CA LYS A 424 -100.64 25.82 55.88
C LYS A 424 -101.06 25.66 57.34
N ALA A 425 -100.13 25.89 58.28
CA ALA A 425 -100.42 25.85 59.73
C ALA A 425 -101.11 27.10 60.26
N LYS A 426 -101.53 28.11 59.44
CA LYS A 426 -102.10 29.37 59.83
C LYS A 426 -101.26 30.18 60.84
N GLN A 427 -99.90 29.97 60.81
CA GLN A 427 -98.88 30.61 61.67
C GLN A 427 -98.25 31.81 60.94
N THR A 428 -99.09 32.74 60.47
CA THR A 428 -98.61 33.90 59.68
C THR A 428 -97.78 34.88 60.52
N ALA A 429 -98.13 35.07 61.82
CA ALA A 429 -97.43 35.93 62.73
C ALA A 429 -95.97 35.40 63.00
N ASP A 430 -95.84 34.05 63.20
CA ASP A 430 -94.52 33.40 63.38
C ASP A 430 -93.71 33.46 62.10
N LEU A 431 -94.35 33.35 60.92
CA LEU A 431 -93.63 33.49 59.64
C LEU A 431 -93.12 34.89 59.46
N LEU A 432 -93.87 35.89 59.78
CA LEU A 432 -93.46 37.31 59.73
C LEU A 432 -92.31 37.58 60.69
N THR A 433 -92.32 37.00 61.90
CA THR A 433 -91.24 37.10 62.89
C THR A 433 -89.98 36.39 62.37
N ALA A 434 -90.11 35.20 61.75
CA ALA A 434 -89.00 34.44 61.21
C ALA A 434 -88.38 35.16 60.00
N ILE A 435 -89.21 35.76 59.10
CA ILE A 435 -88.65 36.47 57.92
C ILE A 435 -88.00 37.81 58.32
N ASN A 436 -88.59 38.50 59.33
CA ASN A 436 -88.03 39.77 59.82
C ASN A 436 -86.87 39.59 60.80
N SER A 437 -86.52 38.37 61.16
CA SER A 437 -85.41 38.09 62.07
C SER A 437 -84.08 38.23 61.35
N TYR A 438 -83.26 39.19 61.76
CA TYR A 438 -81.86 39.38 61.30
C TYR A 438 -81.00 38.14 61.52
N LYS A 439 -81.32 37.25 62.45
CA LYS A 439 -80.57 36.05 62.81
C LYS A 439 -80.39 35.09 61.66
N LEU A 440 -81.39 34.98 60.81
CA LEU A 440 -81.32 34.10 59.64
C LEU A 440 -80.35 34.64 58.60
N ALA A 441 -80.34 35.96 58.41
CA ALA A 441 -79.37 36.58 57.47
C ALA A 441 -77.95 36.53 57.96
N GLU A 442 -77.72 36.63 59.29
CA GLU A 442 -76.32 36.47 59.87
C GLU A 442 -75.80 35.04 59.76
N GLU A 443 -76.62 34.02 60.03
CA GLU A 443 -76.23 32.61 59.90
C GLU A 443 -75.90 32.27 58.44
N GLU A 444 -76.69 32.81 57.50
CA GLU A 444 -76.42 32.62 56.09
C GLU A 444 -75.15 33.33 55.60
N ALA A 445 -74.95 34.56 56.04
CA ALA A 445 -73.73 35.27 55.73
C ALA A 445 -72.51 34.56 56.29
N SER A 446 -72.55 34.08 57.53
CA SER A 446 -71.43 33.31 58.13
C SER A 446 -71.14 32.00 57.36
N SER A 447 -72.21 31.29 56.96
CA SER A 447 -72.04 30.05 56.15
C SER A 447 -71.41 30.34 54.78
N PHE A 448 -71.79 31.43 54.12
CA PHE A 448 -71.21 31.89 52.87
C PHE A 448 -69.72 32.25 53.04
N TYR A 449 -69.44 33.03 54.07
CA TYR A 449 -68.06 33.45 54.31
C TYR A 449 -67.10 32.26 54.53
N ASN A 450 -67.54 31.31 55.34
CA ASN A 450 -66.66 30.10 55.59
C ASN A 450 -66.37 29.28 54.32
N ARG A 451 -67.38 29.14 53.45
CA ARG A 451 -67.18 28.42 52.18
C ARG A 451 -66.36 29.21 51.19
N PHE A 452 -66.64 30.50 51.07
CA PHE A 452 -65.89 31.41 50.21
C PHE A 452 -64.41 31.47 50.64
N ASP A 453 -64.20 31.71 51.92
CA ASP A 453 -62.84 31.81 52.46
C ASP A 453 -62.05 30.56 52.20
N LYS A 454 -62.60 29.37 52.49
CA LYS A 454 -61.95 28.10 52.23
C LYS A 454 -61.63 27.91 50.74
N ALA A 455 -62.63 28.09 49.90
CA ALA A 455 -62.44 27.90 48.45
C ALA A 455 -61.47 28.91 47.82
N PHE A 456 -61.54 30.16 48.31
CA PHE A 456 -60.61 31.19 47.84
C PHE A 456 -59.15 30.91 48.28
N MET A 457 -59.01 30.51 49.54
CA MET A 457 -57.64 30.17 50.06
C MET A 457 -57.11 28.91 49.44
N ASP A 458 -57.94 27.92 49.09
CA ASP A 458 -57.47 26.71 48.32
C ASP A 458 -57.04 27.09 46.91
N LEU A 459 -57.69 28.12 46.29
CA LEU A 459 -57.27 28.60 44.97
C LEU A 459 -56.08 29.57 44.99
N TYR A 460 -55.99 30.36 46.06
CA TYR A 460 -54.97 31.39 46.26
C TYR A 460 -54.23 31.23 47.60
N PRO A 461 -53.48 30.17 47.81
CA PRO A 461 -52.87 29.88 49.14
C PRO A 461 -51.96 31.01 49.65
N ASN A 462 -51.29 31.72 48.75
CA ASN A 462 -50.36 32.80 49.09
C ASN A 462 -50.97 34.19 49.17
N PHE A 463 -52.34 34.29 48.94
CA PHE A 463 -53.02 35.61 48.82
C PHE A 463 -52.79 36.51 50.03
N VAL A 464 -52.84 35.99 51.27
CA VAL A 464 -52.68 36.76 52.47
C VAL A 464 -51.26 37.27 52.67
N ASP A 465 -50.24 36.40 52.34
CA ASP A 465 -48.83 36.75 52.43
C ASP A 465 -48.51 37.83 51.38
N GLU A 466 -48.92 37.64 50.12
CA GLU A 466 -48.70 38.62 49.06
C GLU A 466 -49.46 39.94 49.35
N PHE A 467 -50.72 39.88 49.91
CA PHE A 467 -51.46 41.03 50.28
C PHE A 467 -50.75 41.82 51.42
N ASN A 468 -50.29 41.13 52.45
CA ASN A 468 -49.53 41.71 53.54
C ASN A 468 -48.20 42.37 53.09
N GLN A 469 -47.60 41.90 51.97
CA GLN A 469 -46.42 42.58 51.39
C GLN A 469 -46.77 44.00 50.85
N LEU A 470 -48.02 44.25 50.50
CA LEU A 470 -48.53 45.59 50.08
C LEU A 470 -48.77 46.54 51.24
N LEU A 471 -48.81 46.04 52.48
CA LEU A 471 -49.06 46.81 53.69
C LEU A 471 -47.76 47.16 54.44
N LEU A 472 -47.81 48.20 55.24
CA LEU A 472 -46.75 48.57 56.17
C LEU A 472 -46.50 47.43 57.17
N PRO A 473 -45.28 47.10 57.54
CA PRO A 473 -44.91 45.94 58.38
C PRO A 473 -45.71 45.88 59.71
N GLU A 474 -45.87 47.03 60.36
CA GLU A 474 -46.60 47.14 61.62
C GLU A 474 -48.14 47.14 61.50
N LYS A 475 -48.68 47.08 60.28
CA LYS A 475 -50.09 47.12 59.96
C LYS A 475 -50.60 45.92 59.14
N GLN A 476 -49.76 44.84 59.12
CA GLN A 476 -50.13 43.59 58.45
C GLN A 476 -51.36 42.93 59.13
N ILE A 477 -52.13 42.20 58.35
CA ILE A 477 -53.33 41.51 58.83
C ILE A 477 -53.01 40.08 59.20
N VAL A 478 -53.43 39.69 60.42
CA VAL A 478 -53.27 38.30 60.90
C VAL A 478 -54.68 37.64 60.77
N LEU A 479 -54.68 36.42 60.24
CA LEU A 479 -55.92 35.67 60.09
C LEU A 479 -56.49 35.20 61.43
N PRO A 480 -57.80 35.27 61.66
CA PRO A 480 -58.42 34.85 62.92
C PRO A 480 -58.38 33.33 63.13
N ALA A 481 -58.37 32.57 62.07
CA ALA A 481 -58.20 31.10 62.03
C ALA A 481 -57.62 30.67 60.70
N PRO A 482 -57.01 29.45 60.58
CA PRO A 482 -56.51 28.93 59.30
C PRO A 482 -57.68 28.96 58.27
N ASN A 483 -57.36 29.45 57.07
CA ASN A 483 -58.30 29.57 55.94
C ASN A 483 -59.61 30.41 56.23
N SER A 484 -59.55 31.33 57.18
CA SER A 484 -60.62 32.26 57.46
C SER A 484 -60.17 33.68 57.21
N LEU A 485 -60.71 34.33 56.21
CA LEU A 485 -60.43 35.74 55.87
C LEU A 485 -61.03 36.71 56.84
N THR A 486 -60.37 37.80 57.13
CA THR A 486 -61.01 38.94 57.84
C THR A 486 -62.01 39.61 56.93
N LYS A 487 -62.87 40.45 57.52
CA LYS A 487 -63.88 41.19 56.77
C LYS A 487 -63.27 42.03 55.64
N GLU A 488 -62.14 42.63 55.93
CA GLU A 488 -61.43 43.45 55.00
C GLU A 488 -60.80 42.59 53.87
N LEU A 489 -60.15 41.46 54.23
CA LEU A 489 -59.57 40.58 53.24
C LEU A 489 -60.53 39.95 52.29
N ARG A 490 -61.77 39.65 52.72
CA ARG A 490 -62.86 39.18 51.83
C ARG A 490 -63.20 40.17 50.74
N ILE A 491 -63.25 41.50 51.10
CA ILE A 491 -63.48 42.56 50.11
C ILE A 491 -62.43 42.49 48.99
N TYR A 492 -61.17 42.42 49.41
CA TYR A 492 -60.02 42.36 48.46
C TYR A 492 -59.89 41.02 47.75
N ALA A 493 -60.33 39.96 48.36
CA ALA A 493 -60.45 38.64 47.70
C ALA A 493 -61.49 38.67 46.56
N LEU A 494 -62.64 39.27 46.78
CA LEU A 494 -63.67 39.48 45.76
C LEU A 494 -63.14 40.41 44.64
N MET A 495 -62.46 41.51 45.04
CA MET A 495 -61.86 42.42 44.07
C MET A 495 -60.80 41.69 43.21
N ARG A 496 -60.01 40.77 43.77
CA ARG A 496 -59.11 39.93 43.05
C ARG A 496 -59.80 38.99 42.06
N LEU A 497 -61.03 38.59 42.33
CA LEU A 497 -61.86 37.80 41.40
C LEU A 497 -62.59 38.67 40.34
N GLY A 498 -62.31 39.97 40.32
CA GLY A 498 -62.86 40.91 39.33
C GLY A 498 -64.14 41.60 39.76
N ILE A 499 -64.67 41.39 41.01
CA ILE A 499 -65.83 42.05 41.54
C ILE A 499 -65.36 43.34 42.24
N THR A 500 -65.41 44.43 41.51
CA THR A 500 -64.89 45.74 41.99
C THR A 500 -65.93 46.73 42.34
N ASP A 501 -67.19 46.51 41.88
CA ASP A 501 -68.35 47.41 42.14
C ASP A 501 -68.70 47.37 43.61
N GLY A 502 -68.85 48.54 44.22
CA GLY A 502 -69.14 48.68 45.66
C GLY A 502 -70.53 48.20 46.08
N GLN A 503 -71.49 48.20 45.18
CA GLN A 503 -72.88 47.76 45.45
C GLN A 503 -72.95 46.22 45.34
N GLU A 504 -72.24 45.63 44.37
CA GLU A 504 -72.08 44.17 44.25
C GLU A 504 -71.34 43.58 45.46
N LEU A 505 -70.25 44.21 45.89
CA LEU A 505 -69.49 43.83 47.10
C LEU A 505 -70.37 43.91 48.37
N ALA A 506 -71.20 44.97 48.49
CA ALA A 506 -72.12 45.16 49.62
C ALA A 506 -73.20 44.10 49.66
N THR A 507 -73.73 43.74 48.49
CA THR A 507 -74.76 42.70 48.36
C THR A 507 -74.14 41.30 48.69
N LEU A 508 -73.01 40.95 48.14
CA LEU A 508 -72.36 39.66 48.38
C LEU A 508 -71.85 39.44 49.80
N LEU A 509 -71.48 40.53 50.46
CA LEU A 509 -70.96 40.48 51.84
C LEU A 509 -71.96 40.84 52.89
N PHE A 510 -73.23 41.06 52.52
CA PHE A 510 -74.30 41.46 53.42
C PHE A 510 -73.97 42.72 54.26
N TYR A 511 -73.23 43.67 53.64
CA TYR A 511 -72.85 44.94 54.25
C TYR A 511 -73.54 46.11 53.56
N SER A 512 -73.57 47.26 54.23
CA SER A 512 -73.95 48.50 53.55
C SER A 512 -72.83 48.98 52.63
N THR A 513 -73.17 49.67 51.54
CA THR A 513 -72.12 50.28 50.66
C THR A 513 -71.20 51.21 51.42
N GLN A 514 -71.71 51.90 52.43
CA GLN A 514 -70.94 52.76 53.32
C GLN A 514 -69.89 51.91 54.12
N THR A 515 -70.27 50.72 54.58
CA THR A 515 -69.41 49.79 55.29
C THR A 515 -68.24 49.31 54.41
N ILE A 516 -68.57 48.95 53.15
CA ILE A 516 -67.51 48.57 52.16
C ILE A 516 -66.55 49.72 51.95
N TYR A 517 -67.07 50.94 51.76
CA TYR A 517 -66.23 52.12 51.58
C TYR A 517 -65.28 52.34 52.78
N ASN A 518 -65.84 52.22 54.00
CA ASN A 518 -65.04 52.38 55.23
C ASN A 518 -63.90 51.36 55.35
N TYR A 519 -64.17 50.06 55.07
CA TYR A 519 -63.16 49.04 55.08
C TYR A 519 -62.05 49.25 54.00
N LYS A 520 -62.49 49.60 52.78
CA LYS A 520 -61.53 49.94 51.71
C LYS A 520 -60.62 51.10 52.09
N THR A 521 -61.18 52.14 52.66
CA THR A 521 -60.46 53.32 53.11
C THR A 521 -59.53 53.03 54.27
N ALA A 522 -59.98 52.18 55.22
CA ALA A 522 -59.10 51.74 56.33
C ALA A 522 -57.87 50.94 55.90
N ILE A 523 -58.05 50.06 54.97
CA ILE A 523 -56.97 49.26 54.43
C ILE A 523 -56.03 50.10 53.55
N ARG A 524 -56.59 50.98 52.68
CA ARG A 524 -55.75 51.89 51.88
C ARG A 524 -54.78 52.73 52.72
N LYS A 525 -55.24 53.20 53.93
CA LYS A 525 -54.38 53.90 54.89
C LYS A 525 -53.24 53.03 55.46
N ARG A 526 -53.28 51.74 55.28
CA ARG A 526 -52.26 50.79 55.69
C ARG A 526 -51.27 50.42 54.57
N ALA A 527 -51.56 50.80 53.30
CA ALA A 527 -50.76 50.48 52.16
C ALA A 527 -49.40 51.21 52.18
N LYS A 528 -48.39 50.54 51.67
CA LYS A 528 -47.06 51.14 51.47
C LYS A 528 -47.07 52.23 50.40
N ASP A 529 -47.81 52.00 49.31
CA ASP A 529 -47.98 52.94 48.21
C ASP A 529 -49.48 53.08 47.85
N LEU A 530 -49.99 54.22 48.02
CA LEU A 530 -51.40 54.52 47.75
C LEU A 530 -51.78 54.62 46.29
N THR A 531 -50.77 54.87 45.42
CA THR A 531 -51.01 55.10 43.98
C THR A 531 -51.08 53.77 43.20
N THR A 532 -50.36 52.78 43.60
CA THR A 532 -50.28 51.46 42.90
C THR A 532 -51.07 50.37 43.60
N PHE A 533 -51.61 50.62 44.84
CA PHE A 533 -52.22 49.58 45.67
C PHE A 533 -53.39 48.85 44.99
N ASP A 534 -54.40 49.59 44.40
CA ASP A 534 -55.52 48.96 43.76
C ASP A 534 -55.15 48.18 42.48
N ALA A 535 -54.15 48.66 41.75
CA ALA A 535 -53.67 47.94 40.57
C ALA A 535 -52.87 46.65 40.99
N ALA A 536 -52.13 46.72 42.10
CA ALA A 536 -51.39 45.59 42.63
C ALA A 536 -52.35 44.48 43.13
N ILE A 537 -53.50 44.79 43.67
CA ILE A 537 -54.49 43.81 44.14
C ILE A 537 -54.92 42.89 42.99
N ASN A 538 -55.19 43.47 41.81
CA ASN A 538 -55.62 42.69 40.64
C ASN A 538 -54.53 41.75 40.12
N GLN A 539 -53.27 41.99 40.53
CA GLN A 539 -52.15 41.20 40.13
C GLN A 539 -51.68 40.19 41.22
N LEU A 540 -52.24 40.24 42.44
CA LEU A 540 -51.95 39.30 43.50
C LEU A 540 -52.23 37.86 43.04
N CYS A 541 -51.29 36.95 43.32
CA CYS A 541 -51.41 35.56 42.92
C CYS A 541 -51.58 35.35 41.41
N ASN A 542 -51.20 36.33 40.57
CA ASN A 542 -51.02 36.10 39.17
C ASN A 542 -49.75 35.27 39.03
N VAL A 543 -49.88 34.01 38.68
CA VAL A 543 -48.74 33.21 38.20
C VAL A 543 -48.50 33.69 36.76
N ILE A 544 -47.72 34.79 36.66
CA ILE A 544 -46.98 35.07 35.43
C ILE A 544 -45.79 34.15 35.47
N GLY A 545 -45.80 33.13 34.66
CA GLY A 545 -44.68 32.26 34.39
C GLY A 545 -44.71 31.86 32.95
#